data_7f07f99d5286d32de1f6a03c5f72cf3b
#
_entry.id   7f07f99d5286d32de1f6a03c5f72cf3b
#
_cell.length_a   1.000
_cell.length_b   1.000
_cell.length_c   1.000
_cell.angle_alpha   90.00
_cell.angle_beta   90.00
_cell.angle_gamma   90.00
#
_symmetry.space_group_name_H-M   'P 1'
#
loop_
_entity.id
_entity.type
_entity.pdbx_description
1 polymer ?
#
loop_
_entity_poly.entity_id
_entity_poly.type
_entity_poly.pdbx_seq_one_letter_code
_entity_poly.pdbx_strand_id
1 'polypeptide(L)'
;MNKINLGAMISDVKNHWKTPAEGKYIPYGEFTAYSVGGIGVNTINSLFNYVAISANCLLIGSAYGIKPTHLAYLNIIMGILNLIKTPFISMLIDNTNTRFGKFRPYLLYTGLPTAILLCGMAFIPNDINYWAKLSCIGIVYAFLMIFQALYAQAFTSLAQVLTPNGEERTSLLSVSMFIYSLGPSIINLIFPVLANLTWGMTDFKTYRVFFPIFSAIGVLLSLITFKGTKEKIVVPKDYVAKVKFGEGIKQVAKNKYFWLLSFYNVLSGLKYGIGSILPWYCVYQIKNEAALGLMNTVIGTASVPLMLLAPVLAKKIGKRNILVFTNLIRAGFATIMLFTMDQTVIFFACLYLATLMLGGDAVVTTSMQAEIYDYQQWKTGVRLEGFITQFSGMITTGAGMLTSLILPYFYEHYGLTDDYTVLFDEAVRTPIFNILIITTIISCVLSVIPIFFYNLKEKNHKKIIEELKERADAENITDEYAEFEDRF
;
A
#
# COMPACT_ATOMS: atom_id res chain seq x y z
N MET A 1 -28.02 5.17 -26.42
CA MET A 1 -27.65 4.17 -25.42
C MET A 1 -28.06 2.81 -25.95
N ASN A 2 -27.10 2.04 -26.49
CA ASN A 2 -27.39 0.67 -26.95
C ASN A 2 -27.79 -0.19 -25.75
N LYS A 3 -28.95 -0.83 -25.84
CA LYS A 3 -29.36 -1.84 -24.82
C LYS A 3 -28.28 -2.91 -24.76
N ILE A 4 -27.61 -3.01 -23.59
CA ILE A 4 -26.63 -4.04 -23.32
C ILE A 4 -27.35 -5.38 -23.44
N ASN A 5 -27.06 -6.15 -24.48
CA ASN A 5 -27.65 -7.47 -24.68
C ASN A 5 -26.91 -8.48 -23.78
N LEU A 6 -27.44 -8.68 -22.59
CA LEU A 6 -26.84 -9.56 -21.57
C LEU A 6 -26.64 -11.00 -22.10
N GLY A 7 -27.56 -11.47 -22.96
CA GLY A 7 -27.45 -12.81 -23.57
C GLY A 7 -26.27 -12.94 -24.53
N ALA A 8 -26.00 -11.90 -25.31
CA ALA A 8 -24.83 -11.86 -26.19
C ALA A 8 -23.52 -11.82 -25.40
N MET A 9 -23.46 -11.05 -24.31
CA MET A 9 -22.29 -11.03 -23.43
C MET A 9 -22.02 -12.38 -22.76
N ILE A 10 -23.05 -13.06 -22.25
CA ILE A 10 -22.90 -14.39 -21.63
C ILE A 10 -22.42 -15.41 -22.65
N SER A 11 -22.96 -15.37 -23.87
CA SER A 11 -22.54 -16.23 -24.99
C SER A 11 -21.08 -15.99 -25.37
N ASP A 12 -20.65 -14.72 -25.45
CA ASP A 12 -19.25 -14.34 -25.76
C ASP A 12 -18.27 -14.86 -24.67
N VAL A 13 -18.58 -14.64 -23.39
CA VAL A 13 -17.79 -15.16 -22.27
C VAL A 13 -17.70 -16.69 -22.32
N LYS A 14 -18.78 -17.40 -22.61
CA LYS A 14 -18.80 -18.87 -22.70
C LYS A 14 -17.93 -19.37 -23.85
N ASN A 15 -18.03 -18.74 -25.02
CA ASN A 15 -17.28 -19.13 -26.22
C ASN A 15 -15.78 -18.88 -26.07
N HIS A 16 -15.39 -17.79 -25.38
CA HIS A 16 -14.00 -17.38 -25.21
C HIS A 16 -13.47 -17.67 -23.79
N TRP A 17 -14.05 -18.65 -23.09
CA TRP A 17 -13.60 -19.01 -21.74
C TRP A 17 -12.18 -19.62 -21.71
N LYS A 18 -11.86 -20.47 -22.70
CA LYS A 18 -10.56 -21.16 -22.81
C LYS A 18 -9.67 -20.63 -23.91
N THR A 19 -10.25 -20.01 -24.92
CA THR A 19 -9.54 -19.44 -26.07
C THR A 19 -9.78 -17.94 -26.12
N PRO A 20 -8.75 -17.11 -26.33
CA PRO A 20 -8.97 -15.67 -26.41
C PRO A 20 -9.86 -15.28 -27.58
N ALA A 21 -10.61 -14.19 -27.45
CA ALA A 21 -11.36 -13.59 -28.54
C ALA A 21 -10.39 -13.02 -29.60
N GLU A 22 -10.88 -12.79 -30.81
CA GLU A 22 -10.07 -12.23 -31.89
C GLU A 22 -9.47 -10.88 -31.48
N GLY A 23 -8.15 -10.73 -31.67
CA GLY A 23 -7.39 -9.55 -31.24
C GLY A 23 -7.07 -9.47 -29.76
N LYS A 24 -7.41 -10.50 -28.96
CA LYS A 24 -7.08 -10.59 -27.53
C LYS A 24 -6.09 -11.74 -27.26
N TYR A 25 -5.32 -11.59 -26.19
CA TYR A 25 -4.34 -12.60 -25.76
C TYR A 25 -4.82 -13.37 -24.53
N ILE A 26 -5.69 -12.80 -23.69
CA ILE A 26 -6.15 -13.39 -22.43
C ILE A 26 -7.57 -13.94 -22.62
N PRO A 27 -7.79 -15.27 -22.46
CA PRO A 27 -9.14 -15.82 -22.38
C PRO A 27 -9.84 -15.39 -21.08
N TYR A 28 -11.17 -15.33 -21.08
CA TYR A 28 -11.94 -14.93 -19.89
C TYR A 28 -11.66 -15.82 -18.67
N GLY A 29 -11.33 -17.10 -18.88
CA GLY A 29 -10.95 -18.00 -17.79
C GLY A 29 -9.66 -17.59 -17.09
N GLU A 30 -8.62 -17.16 -17.84
CA GLU A 30 -7.37 -16.64 -17.24
C GLU A 30 -7.60 -15.30 -16.54
N PHE A 31 -8.42 -14.42 -17.15
CA PHE A 31 -8.81 -13.14 -16.56
C PHE A 31 -9.50 -13.35 -15.20
N THR A 32 -10.48 -14.26 -15.16
CA THR A 32 -11.20 -14.62 -13.93
C THR A 32 -10.27 -15.25 -12.91
N ALA A 33 -9.38 -16.15 -13.34
CA ALA A 33 -8.44 -16.82 -12.45
C ALA A 33 -7.45 -15.83 -11.79
N TYR A 34 -6.98 -14.82 -12.54
CA TYR A 34 -6.15 -13.76 -11.99
C TYR A 34 -6.93 -12.90 -10.98
N SER A 35 -8.15 -12.48 -11.34
CA SER A 35 -8.97 -11.61 -10.51
C SER A 35 -9.42 -12.28 -9.20
N VAL A 36 -9.93 -13.51 -9.29
CA VAL A 36 -10.41 -14.27 -8.12
C VAL A 36 -9.25 -14.71 -7.22
N GLY A 37 -8.15 -15.15 -7.82
CA GLY A 37 -6.96 -15.50 -7.03
C GLY A 37 -6.35 -14.28 -6.34
N GLY A 38 -6.50 -13.10 -6.91
CA GLY A 38 -6.14 -11.83 -6.29
C GLY A 38 -6.91 -11.52 -5.01
N ILE A 39 -8.17 -12.00 -4.86
CA ILE A 39 -8.90 -11.93 -3.59
C ILE A 39 -8.09 -12.66 -2.51
N GLY A 40 -7.58 -13.86 -2.82
CA GLY A 40 -6.79 -14.66 -1.88
C GLY A 40 -5.49 -13.97 -1.46
N VAL A 41 -4.73 -13.43 -2.41
CA VAL A 41 -3.48 -12.68 -2.12
C VAL A 41 -3.76 -11.48 -1.24
N ASN A 42 -4.79 -10.69 -1.56
CA ASN A 42 -5.14 -9.50 -0.78
C ASN A 42 -5.79 -9.81 0.57
N THR A 43 -6.45 -10.97 0.73
CA THR A 43 -6.86 -11.50 2.02
C THR A 43 -5.66 -11.71 2.94
N ILE A 44 -4.60 -12.37 2.45
CA ILE A 44 -3.36 -12.58 3.22
C ILE A 44 -2.68 -11.26 3.54
N ASN A 45 -2.65 -10.31 2.59
CA ASN A 45 -2.11 -8.96 2.83
C ASN A 45 -2.89 -8.22 3.92
N SER A 46 -4.21 -8.38 3.98
CA SER A 46 -5.03 -7.79 5.05
C SER A 46 -4.75 -8.41 6.40
N LEU A 47 -4.62 -9.75 6.47
CA LEU A 47 -4.25 -10.43 7.70
C LEU A 47 -2.84 -10.02 8.17
N PHE A 48 -1.90 -9.80 7.25
CA PHE A 48 -0.56 -9.26 7.56
C PHE A 48 -0.62 -7.91 8.29
N ASN A 49 -1.58 -7.04 7.95
CA ASN A 49 -1.76 -5.76 8.64
C ASN A 49 -2.19 -5.94 10.11
N TYR A 50 -2.89 -7.02 10.45
CA TYR A 50 -3.28 -7.34 11.83
C TYR A 50 -2.12 -7.85 12.71
N VAL A 51 -0.95 -8.11 12.12
CA VAL A 51 0.28 -8.48 12.84
C VAL A 51 1.38 -7.42 12.68
N ALA A 52 1.04 -6.21 12.25
CA ALA A 52 2.00 -5.12 12.06
C ALA A 52 2.76 -4.82 13.37
N ILE A 53 4.07 -4.56 13.25
CA ILE A 53 4.91 -4.16 14.39
C ILE A 53 4.58 -2.71 14.78
N SER A 54 3.56 -2.53 15.58
CA SER A 54 3.06 -1.23 16.02
C SER A 54 2.34 -1.36 17.36
N ALA A 55 2.44 -0.36 18.20
CA ALA A 55 1.69 -0.29 19.46
C ALA A 55 0.17 -0.32 19.24
N ASN A 56 -0.30 0.23 18.13
CA ASN A 56 -1.72 0.24 17.76
C ASN A 56 -2.24 -1.11 17.24
N CYS A 57 -1.35 -2.07 17.02
CA CYS A 57 -1.73 -3.43 16.66
C CYS A 57 -2.24 -4.18 17.90
N LEU A 58 -3.51 -4.59 17.87
CA LEU A 58 -4.17 -5.23 19.03
C LEU A 58 -3.54 -6.57 19.41
N LEU A 59 -3.01 -7.33 18.44
CA LEU A 59 -2.28 -8.57 18.73
C LEU A 59 -0.90 -8.26 19.32
N ILE A 60 -0.07 -7.49 18.62
CA ILE A 60 1.34 -7.32 18.98
C ILE A 60 1.50 -6.36 20.17
N GLY A 61 0.79 -5.24 20.17
CA GLY A 61 0.80 -4.31 21.29
C GLY A 61 -0.01 -4.85 22.47
N SER A 62 -1.33 -4.91 22.33
CA SER A 62 -2.23 -5.17 23.46
C SER A 62 -2.20 -6.61 23.96
N ALA A 63 -2.33 -7.63 23.09
CA ALA A 63 -2.42 -9.01 23.55
C ALA A 63 -1.05 -9.55 24.04
N TYR A 64 0.04 -9.26 23.33
CA TYR A 64 1.39 -9.64 23.79
C TYR A 64 1.95 -8.74 24.90
N GLY A 65 1.40 -7.57 25.13
CA GLY A 65 1.86 -6.64 26.15
C GLY A 65 3.30 -6.18 25.88
N ILE A 66 3.59 -5.73 24.67
CA ILE A 66 4.93 -5.23 24.30
C ILE A 66 4.97 -3.72 24.43
N LYS A 67 5.99 -3.19 25.12
CA LYS A 67 6.19 -1.74 25.30
C LYS A 67 6.24 -1.01 23.96
N PRO A 68 5.58 0.14 23.83
CA PRO A 68 5.55 0.92 22.59
C PRO A 68 6.93 1.28 22.04
N THR A 69 7.90 1.66 22.91
CA THR A 69 9.27 1.99 22.50
C THR A 69 10.01 0.76 21.98
N HIS A 70 9.83 -0.42 22.58
CA HIS A 70 10.45 -1.65 22.06
C HIS A 70 9.88 -2.06 20.70
N LEU A 71 8.58 -1.85 20.46
CA LEU A 71 7.98 -2.02 19.13
C LEU A 71 8.55 -1.04 18.12
N ALA A 72 8.82 0.21 18.53
CA ALA A 72 9.46 1.18 17.66
C ALA A 72 10.89 0.77 17.28
N TYR A 73 11.71 0.29 18.21
CA TYR A 73 13.04 -0.26 17.91
C TYR A 73 12.96 -1.46 16.98
N LEU A 74 12.03 -2.37 17.24
CA LEU A 74 11.81 -3.52 16.36
C LEU A 74 11.37 -3.08 14.96
N ASN A 75 10.52 -2.06 14.85
CA ASN A 75 10.10 -1.49 13.57
C ASN A 75 11.27 -0.87 12.79
N ILE A 76 12.22 -0.22 13.45
CA ILE A 76 13.46 0.27 12.82
C ILE A 76 14.28 -0.90 12.26
N ILE A 77 14.47 -1.97 13.03
CA ILE A 77 15.19 -3.17 12.57
C ILE A 77 14.50 -3.77 11.36
N MET A 78 13.16 -3.88 11.38
CA MET A 78 12.38 -4.36 10.25
C MET A 78 12.44 -3.42 9.04
N GLY A 79 12.50 -2.11 9.27
CA GLY A 79 12.69 -1.11 8.22
C GLY A 79 14.05 -1.26 7.54
N ILE A 80 15.14 -1.45 8.28
CA ILE A 80 16.48 -1.73 7.74
C ILE A 80 16.44 -3.03 6.92
N LEU A 81 15.85 -4.08 7.47
CA LEU A 81 15.66 -5.34 6.75
C LEU A 81 14.87 -5.15 5.46
N ASN A 82 13.85 -4.30 5.48
CA ASN A 82 13.03 -3.96 4.30
C ASN A 82 13.86 -3.29 3.20
N LEU A 83 14.74 -2.37 3.55
CA LEU A 83 15.64 -1.72 2.59
C LEU A 83 16.61 -2.72 1.95
N ILE A 84 17.14 -3.65 2.75
CA ILE A 84 18.08 -4.67 2.28
C ILE A 84 17.36 -5.72 1.41
N LYS A 85 16.20 -6.23 1.87
CA LYS A 85 15.52 -7.34 1.18
C LYS A 85 14.97 -6.95 -0.19
N THR A 86 14.59 -5.69 -0.41
CA THR A 86 13.90 -5.26 -1.63
C THR A 86 14.71 -5.54 -2.91
N PRO A 87 15.99 -5.16 -3.02
CA PRO A 87 16.81 -5.51 -4.18
C PRO A 87 17.05 -7.04 -4.30
N PHE A 88 17.17 -7.75 -3.16
CA PHE A 88 17.35 -9.21 -3.18
C PHE A 88 16.10 -9.92 -3.72
N ILE A 89 14.92 -9.49 -3.34
CA ILE A 89 13.65 -10.04 -3.84
C ILE A 89 13.54 -9.84 -5.35
N SER A 90 13.81 -8.63 -5.84
CA SER A 90 13.80 -8.35 -7.27
C SER A 90 14.80 -9.23 -8.02
N MET A 91 16.04 -9.33 -7.53
CA MET A 91 17.07 -10.17 -8.11
C MET A 91 16.70 -11.66 -8.10
N LEU A 92 16.08 -12.15 -7.00
CA LEU A 92 15.64 -13.53 -6.89
C LEU A 92 14.57 -13.85 -7.94
N ILE A 93 13.56 -12.99 -8.07
CA ILE A 93 12.50 -13.13 -9.07
C ILE A 93 13.06 -13.03 -10.48
N ASP A 94 13.97 -12.09 -10.73
CA ASP A 94 14.54 -11.87 -12.05
C ASP A 94 15.41 -13.05 -12.53
N ASN A 95 16.08 -13.73 -11.62
CA ASN A 95 16.88 -14.92 -11.94
C ASN A 95 16.07 -16.22 -11.99
N THR A 96 14.78 -16.18 -11.65
CA THR A 96 13.93 -17.36 -11.67
C THR A 96 13.47 -17.69 -13.10
N ASN A 97 13.76 -18.90 -13.53
CA ASN A 97 13.28 -19.45 -14.79
C ASN A 97 12.87 -20.91 -14.55
N THR A 98 11.57 -21.16 -14.45
CA THR A 98 11.03 -22.50 -14.20
C THR A 98 10.07 -22.93 -15.30
N ARG A 99 9.76 -24.22 -15.37
CA ARG A 99 8.74 -24.77 -16.29
C ARG A 99 7.34 -24.16 -16.12
N PHE A 100 7.08 -23.50 -14.98
CA PHE A 100 5.79 -22.86 -14.69
C PHE A 100 5.81 -21.34 -14.98
N GLY A 101 6.93 -20.79 -15.42
CA GLY A 101 7.17 -19.37 -15.63
C GLY A 101 8.07 -18.75 -14.56
N LYS A 102 8.12 -17.42 -14.53
CA LYS A 102 8.96 -16.61 -13.65
C LYS A 102 8.25 -16.26 -12.34
N PHE A 103 6.98 -15.86 -12.40
CA PHE A 103 6.23 -15.32 -11.27
C PHE A 103 5.30 -16.34 -10.62
N ARG A 104 4.65 -17.19 -11.40
CA ARG A 104 3.67 -18.18 -10.92
C ARG A 104 4.20 -19.13 -9.83
N PRO A 105 5.44 -19.64 -9.90
CA PRO A 105 5.97 -20.53 -8.86
C PRO A 105 5.95 -19.93 -7.47
N TYR A 106 6.16 -18.61 -7.36
CA TYR A 106 6.15 -17.94 -6.05
C TYR A 106 4.78 -17.95 -5.39
N LEU A 107 3.67 -17.90 -6.15
CA LEU A 107 2.33 -18.03 -5.56
C LEU A 107 2.15 -19.37 -4.85
N LEU A 108 2.78 -20.43 -5.36
CA LEU A 108 2.74 -21.76 -4.75
C LEU A 108 3.74 -21.88 -3.58
N TYR A 109 5.01 -21.54 -3.83
CA TYR A 109 6.09 -21.80 -2.88
C TYR A 109 6.16 -20.80 -1.74
N THR A 110 5.67 -19.58 -1.91
CA THR A 110 5.70 -18.57 -0.84
C THR A 110 4.36 -18.35 -0.16
N GLY A 111 3.25 -18.68 -0.81
CA GLY A 111 1.91 -18.52 -0.25
C GLY A 111 1.69 -19.35 1.02
N LEU A 112 2.05 -20.62 0.98
CA LEU A 112 1.92 -21.53 2.14
C LEU A 112 2.85 -21.13 3.30
N PRO A 113 4.16 -20.90 3.12
CA PRO A 113 5.01 -20.37 4.18
C PRO A 113 4.51 -19.05 4.76
N THR A 114 4.02 -18.12 3.92
CA THR A 114 3.43 -16.86 4.41
C THR A 114 2.25 -17.12 5.35
N ALA A 115 1.35 -18.01 4.98
CA ALA A 115 0.20 -18.38 5.82
C ALA A 115 0.62 -19.04 7.12
N ILE A 116 1.60 -19.96 7.09
CA ILE A 116 2.13 -20.62 8.29
C ILE A 116 2.78 -19.61 9.23
N LEU A 117 3.62 -18.73 8.72
CA LEU A 117 4.29 -17.70 9.52
C LEU A 117 3.29 -16.69 10.09
N LEU A 118 2.26 -16.32 9.30
CA LEU A 118 1.19 -15.45 9.77
C LEU A 118 0.44 -16.08 10.95
N CYS A 119 0.07 -17.36 10.83
CA CYS A 119 -0.51 -18.10 11.95
C CYS A 119 0.48 -18.19 13.11
N GLY A 120 1.76 -18.46 12.84
CA GLY A 120 2.83 -18.53 13.82
C GLY A 120 2.91 -17.30 14.72
N MET A 121 2.59 -16.10 14.17
CA MET A 121 2.54 -14.87 14.97
C MET A 121 1.52 -14.95 16.13
N ALA A 122 0.42 -15.68 15.98
CA ALA A 122 -0.59 -15.86 17.03
C ALA A 122 -0.27 -17.01 18.00
N PHE A 123 0.64 -17.93 17.61
CA PHE A 123 1.00 -19.10 18.40
C PHE A 123 2.28 -18.93 19.22
N ILE A 124 2.93 -17.76 19.19
CA ILE A 124 4.07 -17.47 20.06
C ILE A 124 3.61 -17.60 21.52
N PRO A 125 4.34 -18.35 22.38
CA PRO A 125 3.98 -18.49 23.78
C PRO A 125 4.03 -17.14 24.50
N ASN A 126 3.03 -16.84 25.32
CA ASN A 126 3.00 -15.61 26.11
C ASN A 126 3.70 -15.76 27.48
N ASP A 127 3.85 -16.99 27.96
CA ASP A 127 4.39 -17.31 29.28
C ASP A 127 5.93 -17.31 29.34
N ILE A 128 6.60 -17.04 28.23
CA ILE A 128 8.06 -16.95 28.14
C ILE A 128 8.56 -15.57 28.59
N ASN A 129 9.86 -15.50 28.87
CA ASN A 129 10.53 -14.24 29.24
C ASN A 129 10.23 -13.15 28.19
N TYR A 130 10.04 -11.92 28.66
CA TYR A 130 9.69 -10.76 27.82
C TYR A 130 10.63 -10.57 26.62
N TRP A 131 11.96 -10.66 26.85
CA TRP A 131 12.94 -10.48 25.77
C TRP A 131 12.95 -11.65 24.77
N ALA A 132 12.69 -12.87 25.25
CA ALA A 132 12.53 -14.03 24.40
C ALA A 132 11.27 -13.87 23.51
N LYS A 133 10.17 -13.42 24.11
CA LYS A 133 8.92 -13.11 23.39
C LYS A 133 9.14 -12.06 22.30
N LEU A 134 9.77 -10.93 22.64
CA LEU A 134 10.07 -9.87 21.68
C LEU A 134 10.97 -10.38 20.55
N SER A 135 11.98 -11.19 20.86
CA SER A 135 12.86 -11.79 19.86
C SER A 135 12.13 -12.78 18.95
N CYS A 136 11.25 -13.61 19.49
CA CYS A 136 10.42 -14.54 18.70
C CYS A 136 9.50 -13.78 17.75
N ILE A 137 8.82 -12.71 18.22
CA ILE A 137 8.00 -11.84 17.41
C ILE A 137 8.84 -11.26 16.27
N GLY A 138 10.02 -10.71 16.57
CA GLY A 138 10.90 -10.12 15.56
C GLY A 138 11.36 -11.12 14.50
N ILE A 139 11.80 -12.30 14.92
CA ILE A 139 12.29 -13.35 14.00
C ILE A 139 11.14 -13.85 13.09
N VAL A 140 10.00 -14.21 13.66
CA VAL A 140 8.85 -14.71 12.88
C VAL A 140 8.36 -13.63 11.91
N TYR A 141 8.28 -12.37 12.37
CA TYR A 141 7.90 -11.25 11.53
C TYR A 141 8.88 -10.97 10.39
N ALA A 142 10.19 -11.08 10.65
CA ALA A 142 11.23 -10.90 9.63
C ALA A 142 11.06 -11.90 8.47
N PHE A 143 10.89 -13.18 8.80
CA PHE A 143 10.61 -14.21 7.80
C PHE A 143 9.27 -13.98 7.10
N LEU A 144 8.22 -13.67 7.87
CA LEU A 144 6.91 -13.36 7.32
C LEU A 144 6.97 -12.21 6.31
N MET A 145 7.69 -11.14 6.64
CA MET A 145 7.86 -9.98 5.77
C MET A 145 8.59 -10.31 4.46
N ILE A 146 9.53 -11.26 4.47
CA ILE A 146 10.26 -11.71 3.27
C ILE A 146 9.33 -12.53 2.38
N PHE A 147 8.68 -13.57 2.93
CA PHE A 147 7.80 -14.44 2.16
C PHE A 147 6.57 -13.69 1.64
N GLN A 148 5.98 -12.82 2.45
CA GLN A 148 4.84 -11.98 2.04
C GLN A 148 5.24 -11.02 0.90
N ALA A 149 6.43 -10.42 0.94
CA ALA A 149 6.88 -9.54 -0.13
C ALA A 149 7.11 -10.30 -1.44
N LEU A 150 7.71 -11.49 -1.41
CA LEU A 150 7.85 -12.36 -2.57
C LEU A 150 6.47 -12.74 -3.15
N TYR A 151 5.54 -13.12 -2.29
CA TYR A 151 4.18 -13.49 -2.66
C TYR A 151 3.41 -12.35 -3.32
N ALA A 152 3.41 -11.18 -2.71
CA ALA A 152 2.72 -10.00 -3.22
C ALA A 152 3.37 -9.46 -4.50
N GLN A 153 4.71 -9.39 -4.56
CA GLN A 153 5.45 -8.92 -5.71
C GLN A 153 5.23 -9.83 -6.92
N ALA A 154 5.27 -11.14 -6.72
CA ALA A 154 5.04 -12.10 -7.79
C ALA A 154 3.63 -11.96 -8.38
N PHE A 155 2.60 -11.76 -7.54
CA PHE A 155 1.22 -11.54 -8.00
C PHE A 155 1.09 -10.26 -8.82
N THR A 156 1.62 -9.15 -8.32
CA THR A 156 1.51 -7.85 -9.01
C THR A 156 2.29 -7.83 -10.33
N SER A 157 3.46 -8.46 -10.37
CA SER A 157 4.27 -8.55 -11.58
C SER A 157 3.71 -9.53 -12.61
N LEU A 158 2.95 -10.54 -12.18
CA LEU A 158 2.33 -11.52 -13.08
C LEU A 158 1.42 -10.85 -14.11
N ALA A 159 0.65 -9.82 -13.72
CA ALA A 159 -0.23 -9.10 -14.64
C ALA A 159 0.50 -8.51 -15.85
N GLN A 160 1.77 -8.14 -15.66
CA GLN A 160 2.58 -7.51 -16.71
C GLN A 160 3.01 -8.50 -17.81
N VAL A 161 3.01 -9.79 -17.50
CA VAL A 161 3.45 -10.84 -18.42
C VAL A 161 2.32 -11.74 -18.96
N LEU A 162 1.07 -11.47 -18.54
CA LEU A 162 -0.11 -12.19 -19.04
C LEU A 162 -0.50 -11.80 -20.47
N THR A 163 -0.23 -10.56 -20.88
CA THR A 163 -0.55 -10.05 -22.21
C THR A 163 0.48 -9.04 -22.69
N PRO A 164 0.89 -9.10 -23.96
CA PRO A 164 1.69 -8.06 -24.59
C PRO A 164 0.87 -6.78 -24.89
N ASN A 165 -0.46 -6.90 -25.03
CA ASN A 165 -1.33 -5.77 -25.36
C ASN A 165 -1.55 -4.84 -24.14
N GLY A 166 -1.14 -3.57 -24.26
CA GLY A 166 -1.23 -2.57 -23.19
C GLY A 166 -2.67 -2.22 -22.80
N GLU A 167 -3.61 -2.17 -23.78
CA GLU A 167 -5.03 -1.88 -23.51
C GLU A 167 -5.70 -3.05 -22.76
N GLU A 168 -5.42 -4.28 -23.19
CA GLU A 168 -5.92 -5.48 -22.51
C GLU A 168 -5.36 -5.59 -21.10
N ARG A 169 -4.07 -5.28 -20.89
CA ARG A 169 -3.43 -5.23 -19.57
C ARG A 169 -4.08 -4.19 -18.67
N THR A 170 -4.36 -2.99 -19.21
CA THR A 170 -5.03 -1.93 -18.44
C THR A 170 -6.45 -2.36 -18.04
N SER A 171 -7.17 -3.00 -18.94
CA SER A 171 -8.50 -3.55 -18.66
C SER A 171 -8.43 -4.66 -17.61
N LEU A 172 -7.49 -5.60 -17.74
CA LEU A 172 -7.25 -6.65 -16.75
C LEU A 172 -7.01 -6.05 -15.36
N LEU A 173 -6.06 -5.11 -15.26
CA LEU A 173 -5.72 -4.48 -13.98
C LEU A 173 -6.89 -3.74 -13.38
N SER A 174 -7.62 -2.93 -14.17
CA SER A 174 -8.74 -2.12 -13.68
C SER A 174 -9.86 -2.97 -13.08
N VAL A 175 -10.31 -3.99 -13.82
CA VAL A 175 -11.38 -4.88 -13.35
C VAL A 175 -10.90 -5.78 -12.21
N SER A 176 -9.69 -6.32 -12.33
CA SER A 176 -9.13 -7.18 -11.29
C SER A 176 -8.93 -6.43 -9.99
N MET A 177 -8.47 -5.17 -10.00
CA MET A 177 -8.31 -4.33 -8.81
C MET A 177 -9.62 -4.18 -8.05
N PHE A 178 -10.73 -3.96 -8.77
CA PHE A 178 -12.05 -3.93 -8.15
C PHE A 178 -12.43 -5.26 -7.51
N ILE A 179 -12.24 -6.38 -8.23
CA ILE A 179 -12.60 -7.71 -7.75
C ILE A 179 -11.77 -8.10 -6.52
N TYR A 180 -10.45 -7.97 -6.57
CA TYR A 180 -9.63 -8.41 -5.45
C TYR A 180 -9.61 -7.45 -4.25
N SER A 181 -10.12 -6.21 -4.39
CA SER A 181 -10.40 -5.35 -3.24
C SER A 181 -11.48 -5.90 -2.30
N LEU A 182 -12.27 -6.88 -2.78
CA LEU A 182 -13.23 -7.59 -1.93
C LEU A 182 -12.55 -8.37 -0.80
N GLY A 183 -11.34 -8.91 -1.02
CA GLY A 183 -10.59 -9.62 0.01
C GLY A 183 -10.37 -8.78 1.27
N PRO A 184 -9.66 -7.64 1.18
CA PRO A 184 -9.51 -6.70 2.29
C PRO A 184 -10.84 -6.24 2.90
N SER A 185 -11.84 -5.93 2.07
CA SER A 185 -13.14 -5.44 2.55
C SER A 185 -13.86 -6.48 3.40
N ILE A 186 -13.84 -7.73 2.96
CA ILE A 186 -14.45 -8.85 3.71
C ILE A 186 -13.72 -9.09 5.02
N ILE A 187 -12.38 -9.15 5.00
CA ILE A 187 -11.60 -9.39 6.22
C ILE A 187 -11.75 -8.23 7.21
N ASN A 188 -11.63 -7.00 6.76
CA ASN A 188 -11.74 -5.84 7.63
C ASN A 188 -13.14 -5.66 8.25
N LEU A 189 -14.19 -6.17 7.58
CA LEU A 189 -15.54 -6.18 8.12
C LEU A 189 -15.78 -7.39 9.04
N ILE A 190 -15.50 -8.60 8.55
CA ILE A 190 -15.91 -9.85 9.22
C ILE A 190 -15.02 -10.14 10.43
N PHE A 191 -13.70 -9.94 10.34
CA PHE A 191 -12.78 -10.33 11.40
C PHE A 191 -13.08 -9.63 12.75
N PRO A 192 -13.27 -8.29 12.83
CA PRO A 192 -13.64 -7.64 14.10
C PRO A 192 -15.01 -8.04 14.61
N VAL A 193 -15.98 -8.30 13.71
CA VAL A 193 -17.32 -8.78 14.11
C VAL A 193 -17.23 -10.16 14.75
N LEU A 194 -16.49 -11.09 14.13
CA LEU A 194 -16.27 -12.42 14.69
C LEU A 194 -15.50 -12.37 16.01
N ALA A 195 -14.51 -11.49 16.11
CA ALA A 195 -13.77 -11.25 17.34
C ALA A 195 -14.70 -10.81 18.48
N ASN A 196 -15.55 -9.81 18.23
CA ASN A 196 -16.50 -9.30 19.20
C ASN A 196 -17.55 -10.35 19.64
N LEU A 197 -17.93 -11.26 18.75
CA LEU A 197 -18.86 -12.36 19.04
C LEU A 197 -18.21 -13.51 19.81
N THR A 198 -16.87 -13.56 19.89
CA THR A 198 -16.14 -14.68 20.49
C THR A 198 -15.34 -14.27 21.72
N TRP A 199 -14.05 -13.99 21.53
CA TRP A 199 -13.11 -13.74 22.66
C TRP A 199 -12.55 -12.31 22.67
N GLY A 200 -12.87 -11.48 21.67
CA GLY A 200 -12.32 -10.14 21.52
C GLY A 200 -11.01 -10.09 20.72
N MET A 201 -10.65 -8.89 20.26
CA MET A 201 -9.44 -8.67 19.47
C MET A 201 -8.15 -8.58 20.31
N THR A 202 -8.28 -8.54 21.62
CA THR A 202 -7.13 -8.56 22.55
C THR A 202 -6.82 -9.95 23.12
N ASP A 203 -7.62 -10.98 22.73
CA ASP A 203 -7.37 -12.38 23.12
C ASP A 203 -6.71 -13.16 21.96
N PHE A 204 -5.67 -13.93 22.30
CA PHE A 204 -4.95 -14.81 21.35
C PHE A 204 -5.84 -15.86 20.69
N LYS A 205 -6.90 -16.33 21.38
CA LYS A 205 -7.82 -17.36 20.85
C LYS A 205 -8.46 -16.90 19.55
N THR A 206 -8.83 -15.63 19.45
CA THR A 206 -9.39 -15.04 18.23
C THR A 206 -8.45 -15.24 17.04
N TYR A 207 -7.18 -14.89 17.20
CA TYR A 207 -6.18 -15.02 16.13
C TYR A 207 -5.83 -16.47 15.86
N ARG A 208 -5.70 -17.31 16.89
CA ARG A 208 -5.38 -18.74 16.76
C ARG A 208 -6.47 -19.52 16.00
N VAL A 209 -7.71 -19.10 16.09
CA VAL A 209 -8.83 -19.75 15.39
C VAL A 209 -9.01 -19.15 13.99
N PHE A 210 -9.09 -17.84 13.88
CA PHE A 210 -9.49 -17.22 12.61
C PHE A 210 -8.34 -17.06 11.61
N PHE A 211 -7.09 -16.86 12.05
CA PHE A 211 -5.96 -16.74 11.13
C PHE A 211 -5.75 -18.00 10.28
N PRO A 212 -5.72 -19.22 10.84
CA PRO A 212 -5.64 -20.43 10.02
C PRO A 212 -6.77 -20.54 8.99
N ILE A 213 -8.01 -20.22 9.38
CA ILE A 213 -9.18 -20.31 8.49
C ILE A 213 -9.05 -19.35 7.33
N PHE A 214 -8.85 -18.06 7.61
CA PHE A 214 -8.74 -17.03 6.55
C PHE A 214 -7.47 -17.16 5.72
N SER A 215 -6.36 -17.59 6.32
CA SER A 215 -5.11 -17.83 5.58
C SER A 215 -5.25 -19.04 4.65
N ALA A 216 -5.90 -20.11 5.08
CA ALA A 216 -6.17 -21.26 4.24
C ALA A 216 -7.06 -20.87 3.04
N ILE A 217 -8.14 -20.11 3.27
CA ILE A 217 -8.99 -19.58 2.20
C ILE A 217 -8.16 -18.70 1.26
N GLY A 218 -7.33 -17.80 1.79
CA GLY A 218 -6.47 -16.92 1.01
C GLY A 218 -5.50 -17.68 0.12
N VAL A 219 -4.81 -18.70 0.65
CA VAL A 219 -3.90 -19.56 -0.14
C VAL A 219 -4.67 -20.34 -1.20
N LEU A 220 -5.79 -20.98 -0.85
CA LEU A 220 -6.57 -21.76 -1.79
C LEU A 220 -7.08 -20.92 -2.97
N LEU A 221 -7.56 -19.71 -2.70
CA LEU A 221 -7.97 -18.76 -3.76
C LEU A 221 -6.78 -18.35 -4.62
N SER A 222 -5.63 -18.07 -4.04
CA SER A 222 -4.44 -17.66 -4.81
C SER A 222 -3.92 -18.77 -5.73
N LEU A 223 -4.11 -20.05 -5.36
CA LEU A 223 -3.77 -21.18 -6.20
C LEU A 223 -4.62 -21.25 -7.48
N ILE A 224 -5.78 -20.59 -7.51
CA ILE A 224 -6.59 -20.44 -8.74
C ILE A 224 -5.78 -19.63 -9.76
N THR A 225 -5.11 -18.55 -9.36
CA THR A 225 -4.20 -17.80 -10.25
C THR A 225 -3.07 -18.70 -10.74
N PHE A 226 -2.40 -19.44 -9.86
CA PHE A 226 -1.31 -20.33 -10.25
C PHE A 226 -1.73 -21.36 -11.32
N LYS A 227 -2.90 -22.00 -11.16
CA LYS A 227 -3.41 -23.01 -12.09
C LYS A 227 -4.04 -22.41 -13.34
N GLY A 228 -4.73 -21.29 -13.21
CA GLY A 228 -5.60 -20.73 -14.24
C GLY A 228 -4.93 -19.72 -15.17
N THR A 229 -3.70 -19.27 -14.91
CA THR A 229 -3.00 -18.28 -15.75
C THR A 229 -1.77 -18.88 -16.42
N LYS A 230 -1.32 -18.28 -17.55
CA LYS A 230 -0.07 -18.63 -18.23
C LYS A 230 0.73 -17.37 -18.57
N GLU A 231 2.00 -17.36 -18.24
CA GLU A 231 2.91 -16.27 -18.63
C GLU A 231 3.18 -16.34 -20.14
N LYS A 232 2.95 -15.25 -20.86
CA LYS A 232 3.04 -15.18 -22.33
C LYS A 232 4.25 -14.37 -22.78
N ILE A 233 4.74 -13.45 -21.92
CA ILE A 233 5.91 -12.64 -22.22
C ILE A 233 7.11 -13.20 -21.45
N VAL A 234 8.15 -13.59 -22.18
CA VAL A 234 9.46 -13.92 -21.62
C VAL A 234 10.35 -12.71 -21.83
N VAL A 235 10.57 -11.91 -20.77
CA VAL A 235 11.44 -10.73 -20.84
C VAL A 235 12.91 -11.20 -20.92
N PRO A 236 13.68 -10.80 -21.97
CA PRO A 236 15.12 -11.12 -22.04
C PRO A 236 15.87 -10.48 -20.86
N LYS A 237 16.91 -11.19 -20.36
CA LYS A 237 17.72 -10.78 -19.19
C LYS A 237 18.52 -9.47 -19.40
N ASP A 238 18.69 -9.02 -20.63
CA ASP A 238 19.63 -7.96 -21.00
C ASP A 238 18.99 -6.55 -21.05
N TYR A 239 17.71 -6.40 -20.72
CA TYR A 239 16.94 -5.14 -20.87
C TYR A 239 16.95 -4.24 -19.62
N VAL A 240 18.00 -4.28 -18.81
CA VAL A 240 18.14 -3.34 -17.69
C VAL A 240 19.15 -2.27 -18.05
N ALA A 241 18.69 -1.01 -18.15
CA ALA A 241 19.57 0.15 -18.32
C ALA A 241 20.61 0.16 -17.18
N LYS A 242 21.88 -0.15 -17.50
CA LYS A 242 22.96 -0.23 -16.52
C LYS A 242 23.45 1.17 -16.12
N VAL A 243 22.65 1.90 -15.36
CA VAL A 243 23.12 3.14 -14.72
C VAL A 243 23.82 2.76 -13.41
N LYS A 244 25.08 3.12 -13.24
CA LYS A 244 25.80 2.92 -11.98
C LYS A 244 25.10 3.70 -10.88
N PHE A 245 24.86 3.08 -9.73
CA PHE A 245 24.10 3.65 -8.62
C PHE A 245 24.60 5.05 -8.20
N GLY A 246 25.93 5.24 -8.12
CA GLY A 246 26.51 6.55 -7.76
C GLY A 246 26.29 7.66 -8.79
N GLU A 247 26.20 7.31 -10.10
CA GLU A 247 25.88 8.27 -11.15
C GLU A 247 24.40 8.66 -11.12
N GLY A 248 23.52 7.67 -10.88
CA GLY A 248 22.10 7.91 -10.70
C GLY A 248 21.84 8.89 -9.55
N ILE A 249 22.47 8.69 -8.38
CA ILE A 249 22.37 9.62 -7.25
C ILE A 249 22.79 11.03 -7.66
N LYS A 250 23.95 11.20 -8.30
CA LYS A 250 24.46 12.52 -8.70
C LYS A 250 23.52 13.24 -9.66
N GLN A 251 22.88 12.52 -10.57
CA GLN A 251 21.93 13.10 -11.52
C GLN A 251 20.61 13.50 -10.83
N VAL A 252 20.04 12.62 -10.00
CA VAL A 252 18.79 12.88 -9.29
C VAL A 252 18.96 13.95 -8.22
N ALA A 253 20.13 14.02 -7.56
CA ALA A 253 20.43 15.06 -6.57
C ALA A 253 20.34 16.49 -7.13
N LYS A 254 20.57 16.67 -8.43
CA LYS A 254 20.43 17.96 -9.11
C LYS A 254 18.98 18.34 -9.45
N ASN A 255 18.04 17.44 -9.23
CA ASN A 255 16.63 17.65 -9.55
C ASN A 255 15.89 18.25 -8.34
N LYS A 256 15.67 19.57 -8.37
CA LYS A 256 15.00 20.28 -7.28
C LYS A 256 13.58 19.78 -6.99
N TYR A 257 12.83 19.36 -8.04
CA TYR A 257 11.46 18.90 -7.88
C TYR A 257 11.39 17.52 -7.22
N PHE A 258 12.39 16.67 -7.46
CA PHE A 258 12.56 15.43 -6.72
C PHE A 258 12.67 15.68 -5.22
N TRP A 259 13.54 16.62 -4.78
CA TRP A 259 13.68 16.92 -3.36
C TRP A 259 12.44 17.54 -2.76
N LEU A 260 11.77 18.47 -3.47
CA LEU A 260 10.52 19.07 -2.98
C LEU A 260 9.43 18.04 -2.76
N LEU A 261 9.24 17.10 -3.69
CA LEU A 261 8.27 16.01 -3.53
C LEU A 261 8.70 14.99 -2.48
N SER A 262 10.00 14.68 -2.38
CA SER A 262 10.54 13.80 -1.33
C SER A 262 10.34 14.40 0.06
N PHE A 263 10.62 15.69 0.26
CA PHE A 263 10.34 16.38 1.52
C PHE A 263 8.84 16.42 1.85
N TYR A 264 8.00 16.65 0.85
CA TYR A 264 6.55 16.54 1.03
C TYR A 264 6.17 15.15 1.55
N ASN A 265 6.66 14.08 0.94
CA ASN A 265 6.34 12.70 1.33
C ASN A 265 6.86 12.37 2.75
N VAL A 266 8.06 12.82 3.10
CA VAL A 266 8.64 12.67 4.45
C VAL A 266 7.78 13.38 5.50
N LEU A 267 7.49 14.67 5.28
CA LEU A 267 6.69 15.47 6.21
C LEU A 267 5.24 14.99 6.29
N SER A 268 4.73 14.36 5.22
CA SER A 268 3.42 13.73 5.18
C SER A 268 3.35 12.39 5.92
N GLY A 269 4.46 11.82 6.34
CA GLY A 269 4.51 10.47 6.93
C GLY A 269 3.61 10.31 8.16
N LEU A 270 3.60 11.30 9.05
CA LEU A 270 2.81 11.26 10.29
C LEU A 270 1.31 11.55 10.08
N LYS A 271 0.89 12.08 8.94
CA LYS A 271 -0.55 12.36 8.69
C LYS A 271 -1.41 11.10 8.60
N TYR A 272 -0.79 9.94 8.35
CA TYR A 272 -1.47 8.65 8.34
C TYR A 272 -1.74 8.09 9.75
N GLY A 273 -1.09 8.64 10.78
CA GLY A 273 -1.25 8.25 12.19
C GLY A 273 -2.67 8.38 12.70
N ILE A 274 -3.47 9.31 12.16
CA ILE A 274 -4.87 9.48 12.55
C ILE A 274 -5.72 8.22 12.25
N GLY A 275 -5.41 7.48 11.20
CA GLY A 275 -6.09 6.21 10.89
C GLY A 275 -5.75 5.10 11.90
N SER A 276 -4.57 5.15 12.51
CA SER A 276 -4.13 4.15 13.50
C SER A 276 -4.80 4.29 14.87
N ILE A 277 -5.50 5.40 15.12
CA ILE A 277 -6.30 5.60 16.36
C ILE A 277 -7.52 4.66 16.40
N LEU A 278 -8.03 4.27 15.23
CA LEU A 278 -9.33 3.61 15.09
C LEU A 278 -9.45 2.29 15.88
N PRO A 279 -8.46 1.36 15.88
CA PRO A 279 -8.53 0.16 16.70
C PRO A 279 -8.65 0.48 18.19
N TRP A 280 -7.83 1.41 18.68
CA TRP A 280 -7.87 1.81 20.08
C TRP A 280 -9.14 2.56 20.44
N TYR A 281 -9.64 3.40 19.54
CA TYR A 281 -10.89 4.13 19.73
C TYR A 281 -12.08 3.18 19.87
N CYS A 282 -12.15 2.15 19.02
CA CYS A 282 -13.23 1.17 19.08
C CYS A 282 -13.16 0.26 20.31
N VAL A 283 -11.95 -0.20 20.68
CA VAL A 283 -11.75 -1.11 21.82
C VAL A 283 -11.85 -0.39 23.15
N TYR A 284 -11.16 0.73 23.33
CA TYR A 284 -10.99 1.37 24.63
C TYR A 284 -11.96 2.53 24.89
N GLN A 285 -12.38 3.26 23.84
CA GLN A 285 -13.34 4.37 23.97
C GLN A 285 -14.79 3.90 23.81
N ILE A 286 -15.13 3.28 22.66
CA ILE A 286 -16.49 2.81 22.38
C ILE A 286 -16.78 1.50 23.12
N LYS A 287 -15.76 0.70 23.43
CA LYS A 287 -15.86 -0.66 24.03
C LYS A 287 -16.72 -1.60 23.18
N ASN A 288 -16.60 -1.45 21.85
CA ASN A 288 -17.30 -2.27 20.86
C ASN A 288 -16.40 -2.56 19.67
N GLU A 289 -15.85 -3.75 19.63
CA GLU A 289 -14.91 -4.17 18.57
C GLU A 289 -15.62 -4.41 17.21
N ALA A 290 -16.91 -4.76 17.23
CA ALA A 290 -17.67 -4.90 15.99
C ALA A 290 -17.79 -3.56 15.23
N ALA A 291 -17.80 -2.43 15.95
CA ALA A 291 -17.79 -1.10 15.36
C ALA A 291 -16.52 -0.88 14.51
N LEU A 292 -15.37 -1.48 14.87
CA LEU A 292 -14.13 -1.40 14.10
C LEU A 292 -14.31 -1.96 12.68
N GLY A 293 -15.01 -3.07 12.52
CA GLY A 293 -15.26 -3.67 11.21
C GLY A 293 -16.07 -2.75 10.29
N LEU A 294 -17.16 -2.20 10.80
CA LEU A 294 -17.99 -1.25 10.05
C LEU A 294 -17.21 0.03 9.73
N MET A 295 -16.54 0.61 10.72
CA MET A 295 -15.77 1.83 10.56
C MET A 295 -14.60 1.67 9.58
N ASN A 296 -13.84 0.58 9.65
CA ASN A 296 -12.78 0.28 8.68
C ASN A 296 -13.32 0.17 7.25
N THR A 297 -14.47 -0.47 7.06
CA THR A 297 -15.08 -0.62 5.73
C THR A 297 -15.50 0.74 5.16
N VAL A 298 -16.15 1.57 5.97
CA VAL A 298 -16.60 2.91 5.56
C VAL A 298 -15.42 3.83 5.30
N ILE A 299 -14.42 3.87 6.18
CA ILE A 299 -13.22 4.69 6.02
C ILE A 299 -12.36 4.19 4.85
N GLY A 300 -12.26 2.88 4.65
CA GLY A 300 -11.49 2.30 3.54
C GLY A 300 -11.98 2.76 2.17
N THR A 301 -13.27 3.10 2.03
CA THR A 301 -13.84 3.63 0.79
C THR A 301 -13.83 5.16 0.72
N ALA A 302 -13.53 5.85 1.81
CA ALA A 302 -13.66 7.31 1.89
C ALA A 302 -12.78 8.08 0.88
N SER A 303 -11.60 7.56 0.53
CA SER A 303 -10.68 8.21 -0.42
C SER A 303 -11.14 8.14 -1.87
N VAL A 304 -12.02 7.19 -2.23
CA VAL A 304 -12.40 6.89 -3.62
C VAL A 304 -13.07 8.07 -4.33
N PRO A 305 -14.04 8.79 -3.76
CA PRO A 305 -14.70 9.89 -4.46
C PRO A 305 -13.72 10.99 -4.91
N LEU A 306 -12.81 11.40 -4.02
CA LEU A 306 -11.85 12.44 -4.37
C LEU A 306 -10.75 11.91 -5.30
N MET A 307 -10.40 10.64 -5.21
CA MET A 307 -9.49 9.99 -6.17
C MET A 307 -10.05 10.06 -7.60
N LEU A 308 -11.34 9.82 -7.79
CA LEU A 308 -11.99 9.92 -9.11
C LEU A 308 -12.14 11.37 -9.59
N LEU A 309 -12.33 12.32 -8.69
CA LEU A 309 -12.47 13.73 -9.01
C LEU A 309 -11.13 14.46 -9.20
N ALA A 310 -10.04 13.93 -8.65
CA ALA A 310 -8.73 14.57 -8.66
C ALA A 310 -8.22 14.96 -10.07
N PRO A 311 -8.36 14.15 -11.14
CA PRO A 311 -7.93 14.55 -12.48
C PRO A 311 -8.71 15.75 -13.03
N VAL A 312 -10.02 15.85 -12.72
CA VAL A 312 -10.88 16.97 -13.14
C VAL A 312 -10.51 18.25 -12.39
N LEU A 313 -10.28 18.12 -11.07
CA LEU A 313 -9.85 19.23 -10.22
C LEU A 313 -8.45 19.71 -10.63
N ALA A 314 -7.53 18.80 -10.96
CA ALA A 314 -6.18 19.13 -11.39
C ALA A 314 -6.17 20.03 -12.64
N LYS A 315 -7.07 19.76 -13.59
CA LYS A 315 -7.23 20.61 -14.78
C LYS A 315 -7.75 22.02 -14.47
N LYS A 316 -8.57 22.17 -13.40
CA LYS A 316 -9.21 23.46 -13.05
C LYS A 316 -8.35 24.31 -12.13
N ILE A 317 -7.81 23.76 -11.06
CA ILE A 317 -7.13 24.50 -10.01
C ILE A 317 -5.62 24.20 -9.91
N GLY A 318 -5.13 23.21 -10.67
CA GLY A 318 -3.73 22.79 -10.71
C GLY A 318 -3.38 21.81 -9.59
N LYS A 319 -2.44 20.93 -9.86
CA LYS A 319 -1.98 19.85 -8.95
C LYS A 319 -1.46 20.37 -7.62
N ARG A 320 -0.63 21.43 -7.67
CA ARG A 320 -0.10 22.09 -6.49
C ARG A 320 -1.19 22.52 -5.52
N ASN A 321 -2.22 23.21 -6.03
CA ASN A 321 -3.28 23.75 -5.19
C ASN A 321 -4.14 22.64 -4.57
N ILE A 322 -4.35 21.51 -5.28
CA ILE A 322 -5.04 20.35 -4.70
C ILE A 322 -4.31 19.86 -3.46
N LEU A 323 -2.97 19.64 -3.52
CA LEU A 323 -2.20 19.21 -2.35
C LEU A 323 -2.29 20.19 -1.18
N VAL A 324 -2.28 21.49 -1.46
CA VAL A 324 -2.44 22.51 -0.42
C VAL A 324 -3.82 22.42 0.22
N PHE A 325 -4.89 22.40 -0.59
CA PHE A 325 -6.27 22.38 -0.08
C PHE A 325 -6.59 21.08 0.65
N THR A 326 -6.20 19.91 0.11
CA THR A 326 -6.48 18.62 0.76
C THR A 326 -5.81 18.53 2.12
N ASN A 327 -4.55 18.97 2.26
CA ASN A 327 -3.85 18.93 3.53
C ASN A 327 -4.40 19.95 4.54
N LEU A 328 -4.72 21.18 4.12
CA LEU A 328 -5.30 22.18 5.03
C LEU A 328 -6.71 21.79 5.48
N ILE A 329 -7.57 21.29 4.60
CA ILE A 329 -8.91 20.82 4.94
C ILE A 329 -8.81 19.63 5.91
N ARG A 330 -7.88 18.71 5.67
CA ARG A 330 -7.62 17.58 6.55
C ARG A 330 -7.17 18.04 7.94
N ALA A 331 -6.26 19.00 8.01
CA ALA A 331 -5.85 19.62 9.28
C ALA A 331 -7.04 20.22 10.02
N GLY A 332 -7.96 20.88 9.30
CA GLY A 332 -9.20 21.43 9.88
C GLY A 332 -10.08 20.35 10.49
N PHE A 333 -10.36 19.25 9.76
CA PHE A 333 -11.13 18.13 10.32
C PHE A 333 -10.42 17.47 11.51
N ALA A 334 -9.11 17.30 11.44
CA ALA A 334 -8.33 16.77 12.56
C ALA A 334 -8.41 17.71 13.78
N THR A 335 -8.43 19.03 13.59
CA THR A 335 -8.62 20.00 14.69
C THR A 335 -10.00 19.85 15.33
N ILE A 336 -11.07 19.65 14.55
CA ILE A 336 -12.40 19.41 15.10
C ILE A 336 -12.40 18.11 15.93
N MET A 337 -11.70 17.06 15.49
CA MET A 337 -11.63 15.80 16.24
C MET A 337 -11.03 15.96 17.64
N LEU A 338 -10.12 16.91 17.88
CA LEU A 338 -9.58 17.20 19.22
C LEU A 338 -10.66 17.60 20.23
N PHE A 339 -11.71 18.28 19.76
CA PHE A 339 -12.78 18.81 20.61
C PHE A 339 -14.03 17.93 20.64
N THR A 340 -14.08 16.89 19.78
CA THR A 340 -15.27 16.06 19.61
C THR A 340 -15.02 14.59 19.88
N MET A 341 -13.96 14.29 20.64
CA MET A 341 -13.52 12.91 20.90
C MET A 341 -14.62 12.06 21.58
N ASP A 342 -15.41 12.65 22.46
CA ASP A 342 -16.51 11.97 23.15
C ASP A 342 -17.78 11.84 22.29
N GLN A 343 -17.85 12.60 21.19
CA GLN A 343 -18.99 12.57 20.27
C GLN A 343 -18.69 11.64 19.10
N THR A 344 -18.85 10.34 19.31
CA THR A 344 -18.48 9.28 18.36
C THR A 344 -18.91 9.56 16.92
N VAL A 345 -20.14 10.06 16.70
CA VAL A 345 -20.66 10.31 15.35
C VAL A 345 -19.88 11.45 14.66
N ILE A 346 -19.63 12.55 15.38
CA ILE A 346 -18.91 13.71 14.83
C ILE A 346 -17.44 13.35 14.62
N PHE A 347 -16.81 12.69 15.59
CA PHE A 347 -15.44 12.20 15.48
C PHE A 347 -15.26 11.32 14.24
N PHE A 348 -16.17 10.38 14.04
CA PHE A 348 -16.12 9.45 12.92
C PHE A 348 -16.40 10.15 11.57
N ALA A 349 -17.35 11.09 11.52
CA ALA A 349 -17.60 11.91 10.33
C ALA A 349 -16.38 12.74 9.95
N CYS A 350 -15.70 13.36 10.92
CA CYS A 350 -14.46 14.09 10.69
C CYS A 350 -13.33 13.18 10.21
N LEU A 351 -13.19 11.98 10.78
CA LEU A 351 -12.21 10.98 10.34
C LEU A 351 -12.47 10.53 8.90
N TYR A 352 -13.74 10.31 8.54
CA TYR A 352 -14.14 9.98 7.15
C TYR A 352 -13.78 11.11 6.18
N LEU A 353 -14.12 12.35 6.50
CA LEU A 353 -13.82 13.52 5.67
C LEU A 353 -12.32 13.80 5.58
N ALA A 354 -11.58 13.60 6.66
CA ALA A 354 -10.11 13.68 6.67
C ALA A 354 -9.49 12.60 5.78
N THR A 355 -10.05 11.39 5.75
CA THR A 355 -9.57 10.29 4.91
C THR A 355 -9.96 10.47 3.45
N LEU A 356 -11.11 11.08 3.17
CA LEU A 356 -11.53 11.45 1.81
C LEU A 356 -10.48 12.32 1.13
N MET A 357 -9.86 13.25 1.86
CA MET A 357 -8.81 14.13 1.32
C MET A 357 -7.57 13.37 0.86
N LEU A 358 -7.26 12.17 1.40
CA LEU A 358 -6.13 11.35 0.96
C LEU A 358 -6.25 10.87 -0.48
N GLY A 359 -7.48 10.71 -1.01
CA GLY A 359 -7.67 10.29 -2.40
C GLY A 359 -7.09 11.28 -3.39
N GLY A 360 -7.25 12.59 -3.13
CA GLY A 360 -6.65 13.65 -3.93
C GLY A 360 -5.12 13.65 -3.85
N ASP A 361 -4.57 13.50 -2.65
CA ASP A 361 -3.13 13.42 -2.41
C ASP A 361 -2.49 12.29 -3.21
N ALA A 362 -3.04 11.09 -3.15
CA ALA A 362 -2.48 9.90 -3.79
C ALA A 362 -2.37 10.06 -5.31
N VAL A 363 -3.44 10.54 -5.97
CA VAL A 363 -3.44 10.74 -7.43
C VAL A 363 -2.50 11.85 -7.84
N VAL A 364 -2.52 12.96 -7.12
CA VAL A 364 -1.72 14.14 -7.50
C VAL A 364 -0.23 13.89 -7.27
N THR A 365 0.18 13.28 -6.16
CA THR A 365 1.60 12.95 -5.90
C THR A 365 2.15 11.98 -6.93
N THR A 366 1.37 10.95 -7.31
CA THR A 366 1.77 10.01 -8.37
C THR A 366 1.93 10.73 -9.71
N SER A 367 1.02 11.64 -10.05
CA SER A 367 1.11 12.43 -11.27
C SER A 367 2.29 13.41 -11.27
N MET A 368 2.59 14.06 -10.13
CA MET A 368 3.76 14.93 -9.99
C MET A 368 5.07 14.13 -10.06
N GLN A 369 5.08 12.89 -9.57
CA GLN A 369 6.23 12.00 -9.69
C GLN A 369 6.55 11.68 -11.15
N ALA A 370 5.54 11.45 -11.99
CA ALA A 370 5.73 11.28 -13.44
C ALA A 370 6.33 12.54 -14.09
N GLU A 371 5.87 13.75 -13.72
CA GLU A 371 6.43 15.01 -14.21
C GLU A 371 7.92 15.19 -13.84
N ILE A 372 8.33 14.66 -12.67
CA ILE A 372 9.73 14.68 -12.25
C ILE A 372 10.59 13.79 -13.14
N TYR A 373 10.05 12.64 -13.62
CA TYR A 373 10.77 11.78 -14.58
C TYR A 373 11.01 12.50 -15.89
N ASP A 374 9.98 13.18 -16.43
CA ASP A 374 10.08 13.95 -17.67
C ASP A 374 11.04 15.12 -17.53
N TYR A 375 10.97 15.85 -16.41
CA TYR A 375 11.93 16.93 -16.09
C TYR A 375 13.37 16.41 -15.98
N GLN A 376 13.57 15.23 -15.38
CA GLN A 376 14.88 14.60 -15.27
C GLN A 376 15.43 14.27 -16.66
N GLN A 377 14.64 13.64 -17.51
CA GLN A 377 15.01 13.31 -18.88
C GLN A 377 15.33 14.57 -19.69
N TRP A 378 14.50 15.59 -19.60
CA TRP A 378 14.72 16.88 -20.27
C TRP A 378 16.03 17.52 -19.90
N LYS A 379 16.39 17.49 -18.60
CA LYS A 379 17.58 18.14 -18.07
C LYS A 379 18.87 17.35 -18.28
N THR A 380 18.83 16.02 -18.25
CA THR A 380 20.02 15.15 -18.26
C THR A 380 20.14 14.27 -19.49
N GLY A 381 19.11 14.20 -20.34
CA GLY A 381 19.04 13.29 -21.48
C GLY A 381 18.76 11.83 -21.09
N VAL A 382 18.73 11.50 -19.79
CA VAL A 382 18.54 10.11 -19.33
C VAL A 382 17.27 10.00 -18.49
N ARG A 383 16.42 9.03 -18.83
CA ARG A 383 15.19 8.71 -18.09
C ARG A 383 15.50 7.73 -16.97
N LEU A 384 15.28 8.13 -15.73
CA LEU A 384 15.66 7.38 -14.52
C LEU A 384 14.46 7.04 -13.62
N GLU A 385 13.34 6.57 -14.19
CA GLU A 385 12.09 6.30 -13.46
C GLU A 385 12.27 5.33 -12.30
N GLY A 386 12.82 4.16 -12.58
CA GLY A 386 13.04 3.11 -11.57
C GLY A 386 13.97 3.58 -10.45
N PHE A 387 15.03 4.31 -10.80
CA PHE A 387 15.98 4.84 -9.83
C PHE A 387 15.35 5.91 -8.92
N ILE A 388 14.62 6.87 -9.50
CA ILE A 388 13.93 7.93 -8.76
C ILE A 388 12.89 7.33 -7.80
N THR A 389 12.12 6.36 -8.27
CA THR A 389 11.10 5.67 -7.47
C THR A 389 11.73 4.94 -6.27
N GLN A 390 12.78 4.16 -6.50
CA GLN A 390 13.47 3.42 -5.44
C GLN A 390 14.15 4.37 -4.45
N PHE A 391 14.83 5.40 -4.94
CA PHE A 391 15.53 6.36 -4.08
C PHE A 391 14.55 7.17 -3.23
N SER A 392 13.41 7.62 -3.80
CA SER A 392 12.32 8.22 -3.04
C SER A 392 11.76 7.27 -1.97
N GLY A 393 11.55 6.00 -2.33
CA GLY A 393 11.11 4.96 -1.39
C GLY A 393 12.10 4.75 -0.23
N MET A 394 13.40 4.75 -0.51
CA MET A 394 14.44 4.65 0.53
C MET A 394 14.41 5.84 1.49
N ILE A 395 14.30 7.08 0.97
CA ILE A 395 14.18 8.30 1.77
C ILE A 395 12.94 8.23 2.67
N THR A 396 11.79 7.87 2.11
CA THR A 396 10.53 7.78 2.84
C THR A 396 10.58 6.69 3.91
N THR A 397 11.15 5.53 3.61
CA THR A 397 11.33 4.45 4.59
C THR A 397 12.27 4.87 5.73
N GLY A 398 13.41 5.48 5.41
CA GLY A 398 14.35 5.98 6.40
C GLY A 398 13.72 7.04 7.32
N ALA A 399 12.97 7.98 6.76
CA ALA A 399 12.23 8.97 7.53
C ALA A 399 11.14 8.30 8.40
N GLY A 400 10.42 7.30 7.86
CA GLY A 400 9.43 6.53 8.59
C GLY A 400 10.02 5.82 9.82
N MET A 401 11.23 5.28 9.72
CA MET A 401 11.93 4.69 10.86
C MET A 401 12.16 5.72 11.98
N LEU A 402 12.64 6.92 11.65
CA LEU A 402 12.87 7.98 12.62
C LEU A 402 11.56 8.47 13.25
N THR A 403 10.52 8.65 12.45
CA THR A 403 9.22 9.11 12.95
C THR A 403 8.51 8.05 13.80
N SER A 404 8.81 6.77 13.59
CA SER A 404 8.24 5.67 14.39
C SER A 404 8.66 5.71 15.87
N LEU A 405 9.71 6.44 16.23
CA LEU A 405 10.14 6.65 17.61
C LEU A 405 9.36 7.73 18.34
N ILE A 406 8.80 8.70 17.61
CA ILE A 406 8.19 9.90 18.21
C ILE A 406 6.95 9.53 19.03
N LEU A 407 6.01 8.83 18.43
CA LEU A 407 4.73 8.51 19.08
C LEU A 407 4.88 7.58 20.30
N PRO A 408 5.64 6.46 20.21
CA PRO A 408 5.85 5.56 21.36
C PRO A 408 6.49 6.22 22.57
N TYR A 409 7.41 7.17 22.36
CA TYR A 409 7.98 7.94 23.46
C TYR A 409 6.91 8.73 24.23
N PHE A 410 5.98 9.37 23.51
CA PHE A 410 4.87 10.06 24.15
C PHE A 410 3.88 9.10 24.82
N TYR A 411 3.62 7.93 24.22
CA TYR A 411 2.73 6.95 24.81
C TYR A 411 3.23 6.49 26.19
N GLU A 412 4.52 6.18 26.32
CA GLU A 412 5.12 5.78 27.58
C GLU A 412 5.16 6.94 28.59
N HIS A 413 5.39 8.18 28.13
CA HIS A 413 5.34 9.37 28.99
C HIS A 413 3.96 9.56 29.64
N TYR A 414 2.88 9.21 28.93
CA TYR A 414 1.50 9.26 29.46
C TYR A 414 1.07 7.96 30.14
N GLY A 415 1.98 7.05 30.44
CA GLY A 415 1.74 5.86 31.25
C GLY A 415 1.38 4.57 30.50
N LEU A 416 1.40 4.59 29.16
CA LEU A 416 1.22 3.36 28.38
C LEU A 416 2.54 2.58 28.34
N THR A 417 2.58 1.47 29.08
CA THR A 417 3.73 0.57 29.13
C THR A 417 3.43 -0.75 28.42
N ASP A 418 3.61 -1.87 29.07
CA ASP A 418 3.27 -3.22 28.61
C ASP A 418 1.82 -3.62 28.93
N ASP A 419 1.18 -2.91 29.86
CA ASP A 419 -0.23 -3.07 30.17
C ASP A 419 -1.08 -2.06 29.38
N TYR A 420 -1.73 -2.52 28.33
CA TYR A 420 -2.61 -1.71 27.49
C TYR A 420 -4.01 -1.53 28.09
N THR A 421 -4.34 -2.20 29.19
CA THR A 421 -5.63 -2.00 29.88
C THR A 421 -5.73 -0.61 30.50
N VAL A 422 -4.61 0.06 30.73
CA VAL A 422 -4.58 1.47 31.18
C VAL A 422 -5.27 2.43 30.19
N LEU A 423 -5.43 2.03 28.91
CA LEU A 423 -6.18 2.82 27.91
C LEU A 423 -7.70 2.85 28.17
N PHE A 424 -8.23 2.02 29.08
CA PHE A 424 -9.61 2.17 29.55
C PHE A 424 -9.77 3.39 30.46
N ASP A 425 -8.67 3.85 31.06
CA ASP A 425 -8.66 5.11 31.82
C ASP A 425 -8.60 6.30 30.86
N GLU A 426 -9.54 7.21 31.01
CA GLU A 426 -9.64 8.43 30.21
C GLU A 426 -8.43 9.35 30.40
N ALA A 427 -7.88 9.39 31.63
CA ALA A 427 -6.73 10.23 31.97
C ALA A 427 -5.45 9.82 31.18
N VAL A 428 -5.33 8.55 30.82
CA VAL A 428 -4.21 8.02 30.00
C VAL A 428 -4.56 8.08 28.51
N ARG A 429 -5.78 7.69 28.15
CA ARG A 429 -6.22 7.56 26.76
C ARG A 429 -6.29 8.91 26.05
N THR A 430 -6.90 9.92 26.67
CA THR A 430 -7.16 11.22 26.02
C THR A 430 -5.88 11.94 25.58
N PRO A 431 -4.83 12.06 26.41
CA PRO A 431 -3.56 12.65 25.96
C PRO A 431 -2.92 11.88 24.81
N ILE A 432 -2.97 10.55 24.81
CA ILE A 432 -2.41 9.69 23.74
C ILE A 432 -3.16 9.93 22.44
N PHE A 433 -4.48 9.99 22.46
CA PHE A 433 -5.29 10.29 21.27
C PHE A 433 -5.04 11.71 20.76
N ASN A 434 -4.95 12.68 21.65
CA ASN A 434 -4.62 14.06 21.30
C ASN A 434 -3.28 14.17 20.58
N ILE A 435 -2.24 13.47 21.02
CA ILE A 435 -0.92 13.47 20.35
C ILE A 435 -1.03 12.89 18.94
N LEU A 436 -1.75 11.80 18.71
CA LEU A 436 -1.98 11.23 17.38
C LEU A 436 -2.66 12.24 16.44
N ILE A 437 -3.63 12.97 16.95
CA ILE A 437 -4.34 13.98 16.17
C ILE A 437 -3.45 15.21 15.93
N ILE A 438 -2.77 15.72 16.97
CA ILE A 438 -1.86 16.89 16.86
C ILE A 438 -0.70 16.61 15.90
N THR A 439 -0.08 15.44 15.97
CA THR A 439 0.99 15.06 15.03
C THR A 439 0.48 15.00 13.59
N THR A 440 -0.76 14.58 13.38
CA THR A 440 -1.42 14.62 12.05
C THR A 440 -1.62 16.06 11.58
N ILE A 441 -2.09 16.97 12.44
CA ILE A 441 -2.28 18.40 12.11
C ILE A 441 -0.93 19.02 11.72
N ILE A 442 0.10 18.84 12.54
CA ILE A 442 1.46 19.35 12.29
C ILE A 442 1.99 18.81 10.97
N SER A 443 1.86 17.50 10.72
CA SER A 443 2.29 16.86 9.49
C SER A 443 1.59 17.43 8.26
N CYS A 444 0.27 17.63 8.32
CA CYS A 444 -0.50 18.22 7.23
C CYS A 444 -0.03 19.65 6.92
N VAL A 445 0.19 20.47 7.94
CA VAL A 445 0.64 21.88 7.77
C VAL A 445 2.08 21.94 7.24
N LEU A 446 3.01 21.20 7.84
CA LEU A 446 4.41 21.19 7.44
C LEU A 446 4.62 20.64 6.03
N SER A 447 3.84 19.62 5.63
CA SER A 447 3.95 19.03 4.28
C SER A 447 3.58 20.01 3.16
N VAL A 448 2.79 21.04 3.44
CA VAL A 448 2.42 22.06 2.46
C VAL A 448 3.62 22.98 2.14
N ILE A 449 4.57 23.16 3.07
CA ILE A 449 5.70 24.08 2.90
C ILE A 449 6.54 23.77 1.62
N PRO A 450 7.04 22.54 1.39
CA PRO A 450 7.78 22.23 0.16
C PRO A 450 6.95 22.47 -1.11
N ILE A 451 5.64 22.25 -1.03
CA ILE A 451 4.74 22.39 -2.18
C ILE A 451 4.57 23.85 -2.60
N PHE A 452 4.71 24.81 -1.71
CA PHE A 452 4.73 26.24 -2.10
C PHE A 452 5.88 26.57 -3.04
N PHE A 453 7.01 25.87 -2.94
CA PHE A 453 8.17 26.06 -3.81
C PHE A 453 8.12 25.21 -5.09
N TYR A 454 7.12 24.33 -5.22
CA TYR A 454 6.93 23.52 -6.41
C TYR A 454 6.28 24.36 -7.53
N ASN A 455 7.10 24.78 -8.48
CA ASN A 455 6.68 25.67 -9.57
C ASN A 455 6.71 25.02 -10.96
N LEU A 456 6.78 23.68 -11.04
CA LEU A 456 6.56 22.93 -12.27
C LEU A 456 5.04 22.88 -12.54
N LYS A 457 4.53 23.98 -13.11
CA LYS A 457 3.13 24.10 -13.49
C LYS A 457 2.85 23.29 -14.76
N GLU A 458 1.61 22.90 -14.97
CA GLU A 458 1.16 22.13 -16.14
C GLU A 458 1.57 22.78 -17.47
N LYS A 459 1.56 24.12 -17.55
CA LYS A 459 2.01 24.86 -18.74
C LYS A 459 3.51 24.66 -19.01
N ASN A 460 4.34 24.64 -17.96
CA ASN A 460 5.79 24.45 -18.10
C ASN A 460 6.12 22.98 -18.43
N HIS A 461 5.36 22.04 -17.84
CA HIS A 461 5.51 20.62 -18.14
C HIS A 461 5.15 20.31 -19.60
N LYS A 462 4.08 20.91 -20.14
CA LYS A 462 3.75 20.75 -21.56
C LYS A 462 4.86 21.16 -22.49
N LYS A 463 5.54 22.30 -22.22
CA LYS A 463 6.70 22.73 -23.00
C LYS A 463 7.85 21.71 -22.94
N ILE A 464 8.11 21.15 -21.75
CA ILE A 464 9.14 20.12 -21.58
C ILE A 464 8.81 18.88 -22.43
N ILE A 465 7.53 18.46 -22.46
CA ILE A 465 7.10 17.33 -23.29
C ILE A 465 7.25 17.65 -24.78
N GLU A 466 6.88 18.86 -25.22
CA GLU A 466 7.05 19.30 -26.60
C GLU A 466 8.54 19.28 -27.00
N GLU A 467 9.44 19.83 -26.18
CA GLU A 467 10.88 19.82 -26.44
C GLU A 467 11.47 18.39 -26.42
N LEU A 468 10.97 17.48 -25.56
CA LEU A 468 11.38 16.07 -25.55
C LEU A 468 10.94 15.34 -26.81
N LYS A 469 9.73 15.63 -27.34
CA LYS A 469 9.27 15.09 -28.62
C LYS A 469 10.13 15.58 -29.78
N GLU A 470 10.40 16.87 -29.85
CA GLU A 470 11.27 17.45 -30.89
C GLU A 470 12.67 16.83 -30.89
N ARG A 471 13.24 16.53 -29.71
CA ARG A 471 14.52 15.82 -29.60
C ARG A 471 14.42 14.37 -30.06
N ALA A 472 13.35 13.66 -29.69
CA ALA A 472 13.13 12.28 -30.13
C ALA A 472 12.93 12.19 -31.65
N ASP A 473 12.19 13.13 -32.24
CA ASP A 473 12.00 13.21 -33.69
C ASP A 473 13.32 13.53 -34.44
N ALA A 474 14.15 14.41 -33.86
CA ALA A 474 15.46 14.76 -34.43
C ALA A 474 16.47 13.60 -34.36
N GLU A 475 16.35 12.71 -33.39
CA GLU A 475 17.23 11.54 -33.22
C GLU A 475 16.68 10.27 -33.88
N ASN A 476 15.58 10.33 -34.65
CA ASN A 476 14.87 9.18 -35.25
C ASN A 476 14.54 8.02 -34.27
N ILE A 477 14.41 8.34 -32.97
CA ILE A 477 14.13 7.34 -31.93
C ILE A 477 12.67 6.88 -31.99
N THR A 478 11.78 7.68 -32.59
CA THR A 478 10.37 7.36 -32.76
C THR A 478 10.12 6.13 -33.62
N ASP A 479 10.98 5.85 -34.59
CA ASP A 479 10.83 4.68 -35.49
C ASP A 479 11.15 3.35 -34.76
N GLU A 480 12.07 3.34 -33.80
CA GLU A 480 12.36 2.12 -33.01
C GLU A 480 11.20 1.71 -32.10
N TYR A 481 10.44 2.64 -31.56
CA TYR A 481 9.26 2.33 -30.74
C TYR A 481 8.03 1.96 -31.57
N ALA A 482 7.82 2.58 -32.73
CA ALA A 482 6.74 2.24 -33.65
C ALA A 482 6.97 0.85 -34.28
N GLU A 483 8.21 0.53 -34.67
CA GLU A 483 8.56 -0.82 -35.16
C GLU A 483 8.43 -1.91 -34.09
N PHE A 484 8.50 -1.57 -32.79
CA PHE A 484 8.29 -2.52 -31.69
C PHE A 484 6.80 -2.82 -31.45
N GLU A 485 5.91 -1.82 -31.68
CA GLU A 485 4.46 -2.05 -31.63
C GLU A 485 3.95 -2.86 -32.83
N ASP A 486 4.54 -2.70 -34.01
CA ASP A 486 4.15 -3.46 -35.22
C ASP A 486 4.73 -4.88 -35.29
N ARG A 487 5.73 -5.22 -34.47
CA ARG A 487 6.34 -6.58 -34.45
C ARG A 487 5.71 -7.52 -33.41
N PHE A 488 4.79 -7.05 -32.62
CA PHE A 488 4.08 -7.85 -31.59
C PHE A 488 2.58 -7.56 -31.62
#